data_0383d6627f130d006e91b2057b538e1a
#
_entry.id   0383d6627f130d006e91b2057b538e1a
#
_cell.length_a   1.000
_cell.length_b   1.000
_cell.length_c   1.000
_cell.angle_alpha   90.00
_cell.angle_beta   90.00
_cell.angle_gamma   90.00
#
_symmetry.space_group_name_H-M   'P 1'
#
loop_
_entity.id
_entity.type
_entity.pdbx_description
1 polymer ?
#
loop_
_entity_poly.entity_id
_entity_poly.type
_entity_poly.pdbx_seq_one_letter_code
_entity_poly.pdbx_strand_id
1 'polypeptide(L)'
;MKRILIASALTISLPTLAFAQSAADLKNAANTPDRVLTYGMSYSQQRFSTLTQINRGTVKRLVPAWAYSLDDSNKEESQALVMDGVIYITAHDKTAAINVETGREIWKTMISYPPETAMTVCCGIENRGGALYNGKFFRTILDGRVQALDIKTGKEIWNVRSSTTAEGYAMTGAPLVANGVVIVGVAGAEFSSRGYIEGYDAETGNRLWRLYTVPRPGERGAETWPNQAANAAGGSTWTTGSYDPDLDLVYWGTGNPSPHNALDRKGDNLYTDSILAIRPKSGEMVWHYQTSPNDPFDYDNVQSVILAEINSGGSQHKVLMQAARNGFLYVLDRTNGELLAANKYAKATWAERVDMATGRPVWSEETKKILDHVEKIQNWPYIGGATNWYPPSYSPLTGLMYVNSANIGVEYEPLPLEELRKLNLAAGGRSGGNTIKTTNIFPDPEPRGYLKAINPTTGEAKWQTGFKSPNWAGTLVTAGGLVFTGTRTGELIAVDADTGEILWRFQTSSGIVGQPVTWQQNGTQYVTVTSGDRNNDNARRQDPNIANVPMGGSLWTFKLLAQ
;
A
#
# COMPACT_ATOMS: atom_id res chain seq x y z
N MET A 1 22.93 -61.04 -48.18
CA MET A 1 21.84 -60.17 -47.77
C MET A 1 22.09 -59.71 -46.33
N LYS A 2 22.58 -58.46 -46.17
CA LYS A 2 22.79 -57.84 -44.85
C LYS A 2 21.57 -57.08 -44.46
N ARG A 3 20.88 -57.45 -43.39
CA ARG A 3 19.76 -56.68 -42.84
C ARG A 3 20.33 -55.54 -41.99
N ILE A 4 20.00 -54.31 -42.35
CA ILE A 4 20.27 -53.09 -41.58
C ILE A 4 19.08 -52.91 -40.62
N LEU A 5 19.31 -52.97 -39.32
CA LEU A 5 18.37 -52.59 -38.26
C LEU A 5 18.49 -51.08 -38.06
N ILE A 6 17.44 -50.33 -38.39
CA ILE A 6 17.31 -48.93 -38.06
C ILE A 6 16.66 -48.86 -36.67
N ALA A 7 17.43 -48.45 -35.68
CA ALA A 7 16.92 -48.13 -34.34
C ALA A 7 16.38 -46.70 -34.35
N SER A 8 15.06 -46.56 -34.28
CA SER A 8 14.39 -45.25 -34.07
C SER A 8 14.52 -44.87 -32.57
N ALA A 9 15.32 -43.86 -32.29
CA ALA A 9 15.36 -43.25 -30.96
C ALA A 9 14.11 -42.39 -30.78
N LEU A 10 13.19 -42.82 -29.91
CA LEU A 10 12.07 -42.03 -29.42
C LEU A 10 12.62 -41.00 -28.42
N THR A 11 12.75 -39.76 -28.83
CA THR A 11 12.99 -38.62 -27.92
C THR A 11 11.71 -38.35 -27.14
N ILE A 12 11.64 -38.82 -25.90
CA ILE A 12 10.59 -38.41 -24.95
C ILE A 12 10.95 -37.00 -24.50
N SER A 13 10.30 -36.01 -25.07
CA SER A 13 10.29 -34.64 -24.50
C SER A 13 9.43 -34.66 -23.23
N LEU A 14 10.09 -34.67 -22.08
CA LEU A 14 9.40 -34.38 -20.81
C LEU A 14 8.81 -32.96 -20.93
N PRO A 15 7.50 -32.81 -20.65
CA PRO A 15 6.94 -31.46 -20.55
C PRO A 15 7.66 -30.76 -19.40
N THR A 16 8.38 -29.70 -19.72
CA THR A 16 8.79 -28.72 -18.71
C THR A 16 7.51 -28.17 -18.12
N LEU A 17 7.23 -28.53 -16.87
CA LEU A 17 6.17 -27.89 -16.08
C LEU A 17 6.54 -26.40 -15.98
N ALA A 18 6.01 -25.60 -16.88
CA ALA A 18 6.09 -24.16 -16.78
C ALA A 18 5.30 -23.77 -15.52
N PHE A 19 6.00 -23.32 -14.49
CA PHE A 19 5.36 -22.70 -13.34
C PHE A 19 4.74 -21.39 -13.80
N ALA A 20 3.44 -21.21 -13.56
CA ALA A 20 2.69 -20.04 -14.04
C ALA A 20 3.00 -18.73 -13.26
N GLN A 21 4.16 -18.58 -12.66
CA GLN A 21 4.62 -17.39 -11.94
C GLN A 21 6.08 -17.08 -12.22
N SER A 22 6.51 -17.27 -13.44
CA SER A 22 7.87 -16.88 -13.86
C SER A 22 7.99 -15.34 -13.86
N ALA A 23 9.21 -14.84 -13.95
CA ALA A 23 9.44 -13.41 -14.11
C ALA A 23 8.71 -12.83 -15.35
N ALA A 24 8.58 -13.63 -16.41
CA ALA A 24 7.84 -13.26 -17.62
C ALA A 24 6.33 -13.14 -17.37
N ASP A 25 5.74 -14.08 -16.60
CA ASP A 25 4.32 -14.02 -16.23
C ASP A 25 4.02 -12.80 -15.37
N LEU A 26 4.87 -12.50 -14.39
CA LEU A 26 4.71 -11.32 -13.54
C LEU A 26 4.88 -10.02 -14.33
N LYS A 27 5.82 -9.96 -15.26
CA LYS A 27 5.98 -8.82 -16.18
C LYS A 27 4.72 -8.60 -17.04
N ASN A 28 4.08 -9.69 -17.45
CA ASN A 28 2.88 -9.67 -18.31
C ASN A 28 1.56 -9.65 -17.52
N ALA A 29 1.57 -9.53 -16.20
CA ALA A 29 0.38 -9.65 -15.35
C ALA A 29 -0.76 -8.68 -15.74
N ALA A 30 -0.44 -7.47 -16.21
CA ALA A 30 -1.45 -6.52 -16.69
C ALA A 30 -2.24 -7.01 -17.91
N ASN A 31 -1.68 -7.93 -18.72
CA ASN A 31 -2.30 -8.49 -19.91
C ASN A 31 -2.94 -9.87 -19.69
N THR A 32 -2.95 -10.37 -18.46
CA THR A 32 -3.58 -11.64 -18.07
C THR A 32 -4.69 -11.39 -17.04
N PRO A 33 -5.80 -10.74 -17.46
CA PRO A 33 -6.83 -10.25 -16.52
C PRO A 33 -7.66 -11.38 -15.89
N ASP A 34 -7.48 -12.63 -16.31
CA ASP A 34 -7.99 -13.85 -15.69
C ASP A 34 -7.30 -14.18 -14.36
N ARG A 35 -6.14 -13.57 -14.08
CA ARG A 35 -5.31 -13.81 -12.90
C ARG A 35 -5.03 -12.52 -12.14
N VAL A 36 -4.58 -12.68 -10.88
CA VAL A 36 -4.05 -11.60 -10.04
C VAL A 36 -2.74 -12.10 -9.45
N LEU A 37 -1.63 -11.88 -10.18
CA LEU A 37 -0.33 -12.49 -9.85
C LEU A 37 0.54 -11.64 -8.93
N THR A 38 0.24 -10.33 -8.83
CA THR A 38 1.03 -9.38 -8.04
C THR A 38 0.13 -8.53 -7.15
N TYR A 39 0.68 -8.02 -6.06
CA TYR A 39 0.08 -6.91 -5.34
C TYR A 39 -0.11 -5.72 -6.31
N GLY A 40 -1.28 -5.06 -6.25
CA GLY A 40 -1.61 -3.99 -7.20
C GLY A 40 -2.09 -4.47 -8.57
N MET A 41 -2.31 -5.80 -8.75
CA MET A 41 -2.77 -6.51 -9.96
C MET A 41 -1.75 -6.50 -11.11
N SER A 42 -0.71 -5.67 -11.05
CA SER A 42 0.43 -5.64 -11.97
C SER A 42 1.60 -4.93 -11.30
N TYR A 43 2.76 -5.00 -11.88
CA TYR A 43 3.95 -4.27 -11.41
C TYR A 43 3.76 -2.74 -11.40
N SER A 44 2.89 -2.22 -12.27
CA SER A 44 2.56 -0.79 -12.33
C SER A 44 1.60 -0.32 -11.24
N GLN A 45 1.00 -1.24 -10.47
CA GLN A 45 0.00 -0.97 -9.43
C GLN A 45 -1.19 -0.10 -9.88
N GLN A 46 -1.57 -0.15 -11.15
CA GLN A 46 -2.70 0.61 -11.67
C GLN A 46 -4.05 0.14 -11.12
N ARG A 47 -4.14 -1.11 -10.61
CA ARG A 47 -5.41 -1.72 -10.18
C ARG A 47 -6.50 -1.55 -11.23
N PHE A 48 -6.11 -1.74 -12.48
CA PHE A 48 -6.95 -1.69 -13.66
C PHE A 48 -7.11 -3.09 -14.24
N SER A 49 -8.33 -3.44 -14.61
CA SER A 49 -8.63 -4.69 -15.32
C SER A 49 -9.31 -4.42 -16.65
N THR A 50 -8.89 -5.15 -17.69
CA THR A 50 -9.51 -5.11 -19.02
C THR A 50 -10.80 -5.91 -19.12
N LEU A 51 -11.23 -6.63 -18.06
CA LEU A 51 -12.48 -7.40 -18.02
C LEU A 51 -13.71 -6.47 -18.09
N THR A 52 -14.71 -6.90 -18.87
CA THR A 52 -15.91 -6.10 -19.19
C THR A 52 -17.25 -6.81 -18.95
N GLN A 53 -17.25 -8.07 -18.53
CA GLN A 53 -18.50 -8.80 -18.29
C GLN A 53 -19.32 -8.16 -17.16
N ILE A 54 -18.65 -7.72 -16.08
CA ILE A 54 -19.24 -6.88 -15.05
C ILE A 54 -19.02 -5.43 -15.47
N ASN A 55 -20.12 -4.75 -15.85
CA ASN A 55 -20.10 -3.40 -16.41
C ASN A 55 -21.33 -2.60 -15.93
N ARG A 56 -21.45 -1.34 -16.36
CA ARG A 56 -22.56 -0.44 -16.00
C ARG A 56 -23.95 -1.07 -16.17
N GLY A 57 -24.14 -1.83 -17.25
CA GLY A 57 -25.42 -2.47 -17.59
C GLY A 57 -25.71 -3.76 -16.79
N THR A 58 -24.68 -4.47 -16.34
CA THR A 58 -24.80 -5.78 -15.73
C THR A 58 -24.59 -5.78 -14.21
N VAL A 59 -23.95 -4.75 -13.64
CA VAL A 59 -23.52 -4.72 -12.24
C VAL A 59 -24.67 -4.89 -11.23
N LYS A 60 -25.89 -4.46 -11.59
CA LYS A 60 -27.10 -4.65 -10.74
C LYS A 60 -27.44 -6.11 -10.49
N ARG A 61 -26.88 -7.04 -11.28
CA ARG A 61 -27.03 -8.50 -11.15
C ARG A 61 -25.89 -9.16 -10.39
N LEU A 62 -24.97 -8.38 -9.83
CA LEU A 62 -23.83 -8.89 -9.06
C LEU A 62 -24.34 -9.43 -7.71
N VAL A 63 -24.02 -10.69 -7.42
CA VAL A 63 -24.43 -11.39 -6.21
C VAL A 63 -23.25 -12.14 -5.59
N PRO A 64 -23.25 -12.42 -4.28
CA PRO A 64 -22.25 -13.30 -3.67
C PRO A 64 -22.23 -14.66 -4.34
N ALA A 65 -21.04 -15.14 -4.70
CA ALA A 65 -20.81 -16.51 -5.12
C ALA A 65 -20.58 -17.41 -3.90
N TRP A 66 -19.73 -16.94 -2.99
CA TRP A 66 -19.39 -17.58 -1.72
C TRP A 66 -18.67 -16.57 -0.81
N ALA A 67 -18.57 -16.94 0.47
CA ALA A 67 -17.73 -16.27 1.45
C ALA A 67 -16.91 -17.32 2.21
N TYR A 68 -15.70 -16.93 2.64
CA TYR A 68 -14.79 -17.73 3.45
C TYR A 68 -14.45 -16.99 4.75
N SER A 69 -14.56 -17.67 5.91
CA SER A 69 -14.17 -17.11 7.19
C SER A 69 -12.66 -17.05 7.31
N LEU A 70 -12.11 -15.89 7.71
CA LEU A 70 -10.72 -15.77 8.07
C LEU A 70 -10.45 -16.13 9.53
N ASP A 71 -11.51 -16.54 10.28
CA ASP A 71 -11.46 -16.93 11.69
C ASP A 71 -10.75 -15.87 12.56
N ASP A 72 -10.97 -14.61 12.23
CA ASP A 72 -10.28 -13.48 12.80
C ASP A 72 -11.24 -12.30 12.98
N SER A 73 -10.86 -11.35 13.83
CA SER A 73 -11.56 -10.09 14.06
C SER A 73 -10.63 -8.89 14.02
N ASN A 74 -9.47 -9.02 13.40
CA ASN A 74 -8.50 -7.94 13.21
C ASN A 74 -8.78 -7.16 11.93
N LYS A 75 -7.81 -6.35 11.48
CA LYS A 75 -7.92 -5.61 10.23
C LYS A 75 -7.56 -6.50 9.04
N GLU A 76 -8.50 -6.69 8.15
CA GLU A 76 -8.32 -7.48 6.93
C GLU A 76 -7.93 -6.59 5.75
N GLU A 77 -6.71 -6.06 5.78
CA GLU A 77 -6.15 -5.16 4.77
C GLU A 77 -5.56 -5.91 3.56
N SER A 78 -5.65 -7.23 3.53
CA SER A 78 -5.00 -8.07 2.55
C SER A 78 -5.64 -7.95 1.16
N GLN A 79 -4.78 -8.04 0.12
CA GLN A 79 -5.18 -8.26 -1.25
C GLN A 79 -5.10 -9.74 -1.60
N ALA A 80 -6.16 -10.30 -2.17
CA ALA A 80 -6.15 -11.65 -2.71
C ALA A 80 -5.29 -11.75 -3.98
N LEU A 81 -4.50 -12.83 -4.10
CA LEU A 81 -3.85 -13.24 -5.35
C LEU A 81 -4.62 -14.42 -5.94
N VAL A 82 -4.71 -14.46 -7.27
CA VAL A 82 -5.53 -15.47 -7.97
C VAL A 82 -4.72 -16.09 -9.10
N MET A 83 -4.65 -17.42 -9.11
CA MET A 83 -3.93 -18.15 -10.14
C MET A 83 -4.44 -19.59 -10.25
N ASP A 84 -4.66 -20.03 -11.47
CA ASP A 84 -4.94 -21.44 -11.84
C ASP A 84 -6.05 -22.09 -10.97
N GLY A 85 -7.16 -21.37 -10.76
CA GLY A 85 -8.28 -21.84 -9.98
C GLY A 85 -8.12 -21.77 -8.45
N VAL A 86 -7.09 -21.06 -7.96
CA VAL A 86 -6.81 -20.90 -6.53
C VAL A 86 -6.71 -19.43 -6.16
N ILE A 87 -7.36 -19.04 -5.07
CA ILE A 87 -7.15 -17.77 -4.38
C ILE A 87 -6.19 -18.00 -3.22
N TYR A 88 -5.17 -17.14 -3.12
CA TYR A 88 -4.26 -17.07 -1.97
C TYR A 88 -4.54 -15.81 -1.19
N ILE A 89 -4.78 -15.95 0.11
CA ILE A 89 -5.11 -14.83 1.01
C ILE A 89 -4.31 -14.93 2.31
N THR A 90 -3.95 -13.81 2.86
CA THR A 90 -3.30 -13.71 4.17
C THR A 90 -4.19 -13.00 5.18
N ALA A 91 -4.13 -13.44 6.43
CA ALA A 91 -4.42 -12.66 7.61
C ALA A 91 -3.13 -12.51 8.44
N HIS A 92 -3.18 -11.85 9.56
CA HIS A 92 -1.96 -11.63 10.36
C HIS A 92 -1.29 -12.94 10.80
N ASP A 93 -2.10 -13.96 11.12
CA ASP A 93 -1.71 -15.25 11.73
C ASP A 93 -1.83 -16.45 10.78
N LYS A 94 -2.21 -16.25 9.52
CA LYS A 94 -2.40 -17.35 8.57
C LYS A 94 -2.19 -16.97 7.12
N THR A 95 -1.95 -17.99 6.30
CA THR A 95 -2.09 -17.95 4.84
C THR A 95 -3.01 -19.08 4.43
N ALA A 96 -3.99 -18.83 3.57
CA ALA A 96 -4.90 -19.83 3.06
C ALA A 96 -4.91 -19.85 1.52
N ALA A 97 -5.03 -21.05 0.97
CA ALA A 97 -5.35 -21.29 -0.44
C ALA A 97 -6.79 -21.82 -0.54
N ILE A 98 -7.59 -21.21 -1.40
CA ILE A 98 -9.02 -21.42 -1.51
C ILE A 98 -9.35 -21.73 -2.96
N ASN A 99 -10.16 -22.77 -3.18
CA ASN A 99 -10.67 -23.09 -4.51
C ASN A 99 -11.63 -21.98 -4.98
N VAL A 100 -11.39 -21.42 -6.14
CA VAL A 100 -12.13 -20.25 -6.66
C VAL A 100 -13.62 -20.55 -6.95
N GLU A 101 -13.95 -21.79 -7.32
CA GLU A 101 -15.32 -22.15 -7.69
C GLU A 101 -16.21 -22.42 -6.47
N THR A 102 -15.62 -23.05 -5.44
CA THR A 102 -16.37 -23.57 -4.29
C THR A 102 -16.21 -22.73 -3.03
N GLY A 103 -15.20 -21.87 -2.94
CA GLY A 103 -14.85 -21.15 -1.71
C GLY A 103 -14.28 -22.08 -0.61
N ARG A 104 -13.96 -23.34 -0.93
CA ARG A 104 -13.42 -24.30 0.04
C ARG A 104 -11.91 -24.15 0.18
N GLU A 105 -11.44 -24.27 1.42
CA GLU A 105 -10.04 -24.32 1.75
C GLU A 105 -9.35 -25.53 1.11
N ILE A 106 -8.21 -25.30 0.44
CA ILE A 106 -7.33 -26.34 -0.10
C ILE A 106 -6.25 -26.65 0.93
N TRP A 107 -5.63 -25.60 1.46
CA TRP A 107 -4.69 -25.67 2.56
C TRP A 107 -4.69 -24.36 3.36
N LYS A 108 -4.28 -24.44 4.62
CA LYS A 108 -4.08 -23.31 5.51
C LYS A 108 -2.81 -23.51 6.31
N THR A 109 -1.95 -22.50 6.34
CA THR A 109 -0.73 -22.47 7.14
C THR A 109 -0.89 -21.44 8.23
N MET A 110 -0.86 -21.90 9.49
CA MET A 110 -0.93 -21.04 10.66
C MET A 110 0.44 -20.45 10.98
N ILE A 111 0.45 -19.23 11.48
CA ILE A 111 1.65 -18.48 11.85
C ILE A 111 1.59 -18.15 13.33
N SER A 112 2.65 -18.51 14.02
CA SER A 112 2.82 -18.18 15.43
C SER A 112 3.92 -17.12 15.58
N TYR A 113 3.68 -16.15 16.42
CA TYR A 113 4.66 -15.16 16.89
C TYR A 113 4.39 -14.83 18.38
N PRO A 114 5.38 -14.27 19.12
CA PRO A 114 5.22 -13.95 20.54
C PRO A 114 4.04 -13.00 20.77
N PRO A 115 3.19 -13.21 21.79
CA PRO A 115 2.02 -12.36 22.07
C PRO A 115 2.37 -10.88 22.27
N GLU A 116 3.55 -10.60 22.84
CA GLU A 116 4.07 -9.25 23.04
C GLU A 116 4.32 -8.49 21.72
N THR A 117 4.40 -9.19 20.58
CA THR A 117 4.52 -8.57 19.25
C THR A 117 3.43 -7.54 19.01
N ALA A 118 2.21 -7.81 19.44
CA ALA A 118 1.08 -6.89 19.30
C ALA A 118 1.28 -5.55 20.04
N MET A 119 2.14 -5.52 21.06
CA MET A 119 2.43 -4.33 21.87
C MET A 119 3.42 -3.39 21.18
N THR A 120 4.15 -3.89 20.18
CA THR A 120 5.22 -3.17 19.48
C THR A 120 4.84 -2.79 18.04
N VAL A 121 3.56 -2.92 17.69
CA VAL A 121 2.99 -2.40 16.43
C VAL A 121 2.14 -1.17 16.71
N CYS A 122 2.31 -0.12 15.91
CA CYS A 122 1.63 1.15 16.20
C CYS A 122 0.12 1.10 15.96
N CYS A 123 -0.31 0.47 14.88
CA CYS A 123 -1.57 0.81 14.23
C CYS A 123 -2.52 -0.39 14.09
N GLY A 124 -2.16 -1.52 14.66
CA GLY A 124 -2.96 -2.73 14.69
C GLY A 124 -2.25 -3.96 14.16
N ILE A 125 -2.89 -5.10 14.36
CA ILE A 125 -2.42 -6.40 13.90
C ILE A 125 -2.98 -6.63 12.50
N GLU A 126 -2.15 -6.50 11.48
CA GLU A 126 -2.55 -6.61 10.10
C GLU A 126 -1.49 -7.28 9.22
N ASN A 127 -1.93 -7.76 8.06
CA ASN A 127 -1.08 -8.18 6.95
C ASN A 127 -1.75 -7.76 5.64
N ARG A 128 -0.99 -7.16 4.70
CA ARG A 128 -1.53 -6.57 3.47
C ARG A 128 -1.49 -7.49 2.26
N GLY A 129 -0.98 -8.72 2.41
CA GLY A 129 -0.95 -9.69 1.33
C GLY A 129 0.39 -10.39 1.16
N GLY A 130 0.54 -11.03 0.02
CA GLY A 130 1.74 -11.78 -0.34
C GLY A 130 2.17 -11.55 -1.79
N ALA A 131 3.14 -12.33 -2.23
CA ALA A 131 3.64 -12.35 -3.60
C ALA A 131 3.81 -13.78 -4.09
N LEU A 132 3.65 -13.97 -5.41
CA LEU A 132 3.82 -15.26 -6.10
C LEU A 132 5.07 -15.21 -6.97
N TYR A 133 5.90 -16.24 -6.89
CA TYR A 133 7.00 -16.43 -7.83
C TYR A 133 7.53 -17.86 -7.78
N ASN A 134 7.71 -18.46 -8.95
CA ASN A 134 8.40 -19.75 -9.16
C ASN A 134 7.94 -20.87 -8.21
N GLY A 135 6.60 -21.08 -8.12
CA GLY A 135 6.00 -22.13 -7.29
C GLY A 135 5.97 -21.83 -5.79
N LYS A 136 6.26 -20.59 -5.40
CA LYS A 136 6.29 -20.14 -4.00
C LYS A 136 5.31 -19.01 -3.76
N PHE A 137 4.80 -18.97 -2.54
CA PHE A 137 4.07 -17.84 -1.97
C PHE A 137 4.92 -17.20 -0.88
N PHE A 138 5.18 -15.90 -1.00
CA PHE A 138 5.97 -15.13 -0.05
C PHE A 138 5.08 -14.22 0.78
N ARG A 139 5.39 -14.09 2.06
CA ARG A 139 4.76 -13.12 2.96
C ARG A 139 5.74 -12.57 3.98
N THR A 140 5.40 -11.43 4.55
CA THR A 140 5.99 -10.92 5.78
C THR A 140 5.20 -11.41 7.00
N ILE A 141 5.86 -11.52 8.15
CA ILE A 141 5.24 -11.85 9.43
C ILE A 141 5.49 -10.70 10.39
N LEU A 142 4.48 -10.40 11.20
CA LEU A 142 4.42 -9.22 12.06
C LEU A 142 5.65 -9.07 12.97
N ASP A 143 6.27 -10.18 13.41
CA ASP A 143 7.46 -10.21 14.29
C ASP A 143 8.79 -10.01 13.55
N GLY A 144 8.77 -9.59 12.29
CA GLY A 144 9.97 -9.27 11.51
C GLY A 144 10.57 -10.47 10.75
N ARG A 145 9.78 -11.49 10.43
CA ARG A 145 10.20 -12.60 9.56
C ARG A 145 9.67 -12.45 8.13
N VAL A 146 10.41 -13.03 7.19
CA VAL A 146 9.99 -13.23 5.79
C VAL A 146 9.93 -14.73 5.53
N GLN A 147 8.81 -15.20 4.95
CA GLN A 147 8.52 -16.61 4.78
C GLN A 147 8.18 -16.93 3.33
N ALA A 148 8.67 -18.07 2.84
CA ALA A 148 8.24 -18.69 1.59
C ALA A 148 7.52 -20.00 1.87
N LEU A 149 6.36 -20.17 1.26
CA LEU A 149 5.55 -21.38 1.30
C LEU A 149 5.52 -22.03 -0.09
N ASP A 150 5.51 -23.37 -0.14
CA ASP A 150 5.17 -24.10 -1.35
C ASP A 150 3.71 -23.81 -1.75
N ILE A 151 3.51 -23.33 -2.94
CA ILE A 151 2.20 -22.84 -3.39
C ILE A 151 1.12 -23.91 -3.45
N LYS A 152 1.49 -25.19 -3.64
CA LYS A 152 0.54 -26.30 -3.76
C LYS A 152 0.13 -26.88 -2.41
N THR A 153 1.02 -26.85 -1.43
CA THR A 153 0.85 -27.55 -0.16
C THR A 153 0.79 -26.64 1.06
N GLY A 154 1.18 -25.37 0.92
CA GLY A 154 1.31 -24.43 2.04
C GLY A 154 2.48 -24.75 2.99
N LYS A 155 3.32 -25.75 2.68
CA LYS A 155 4.47 -26.09 3.53
C LYS A 155 5.56 -25.04 3.42
N GLU A 156 6.18 -24.74 4.55
CA GLU A 156 7.30 -23.81 4.61
C GLU A 156 8.50 -24.34 3.81
N ILE A 157 9.06 -23.50 2.93
CA ILE A 157 10.28 -23.75 2.18
C ILE A 157 11.45 -23.11 2.90
N TRP A 158 11.31 -21.83 3.26
CA TRP A 158 12.26 -21.09 4.08
C TRP A 158 11.56 -20.01 4.90
N ASN A 159 12.20 -19.63 6.02
CA ASN A 159 11.70 -18.62 6.94
C ASN A 159 12.91 -17.91 7.56
N VAL A 160 13.09 -16.65 7.26
CA VAL A 160 14.28 -15.88 7.66
C VAL A 160 13.88 -14.67 8.48
N ARG A 161 14.74 -14.32 9.43
CA ARG A 161 14.53 -13.15 10.29
C ARG A 161 15.22 -11.92 9.70
N SER A 162 14.45 -10.87 9.48
CA SER A 162 14.92 -9.56 9.07
C SER A 162 15.24 -8.69 10.30
N SER A 163 14.31 -8.63 11.24
CA SER A 163 14.37 -7.77 12.43
C SER A 163 13.59 -8.40 13.58
N THR A 164 13.53 -7.70 14.71
CA THR A 164 12.75 -8.12 15.88
C THR A 164 11.87 -6.99 16.39
N THR A 165 10.78 -7.36 17.05
CA THR A 165 9.92 -6.40 17.75
C THR A 165 10.63 -5.73 18.94
N ALA A 166 11.60 -6.41 19.56
CA ALA A 166 12.43 -5.81 20.61
C ALA A 166 13.28 -4.63 20.12
N GLU A 167 13.61 -4.62 18.81
CA GLU A 167 14.29 -3.48 18.15
C GLU A 167 13.30 -2.42 17.64
N GLY A 168 12.00 -2.55 17.93
CA GLY A 168 10.96 -1.62 17.51
C GLY A 168 10.44 -1.85 16.09
N TYR A 169 10.72 -2.98 15.45
CA TYR A 169 10.26 -3.27 14.09
C TYR A 169 9.03 -4.15 14.04
N ALA A 170 8.22 -3.94 13.01
CA ALA A 170 7.16 -4.85 12.59
C ALA A 170 7.12 -4.93 11.05
N MET A 171 6.53 -5.99 10.49
CA MET A 171 6.36 -6.14 9.05
C MET A 171 4.90 -6.42 8.70
N THR A 172 4.25 -5.49 8.03
CA THR A 172 2.82 -5.53 7.66
C THR A 172 2.58 -5.50 6.16
N GLY A 173 3.57 -5.06 5.35
CA GLY A 173 3.46 -4.91 3.90
C GLY A 173 3.53 -6.24 3.15
N ALA A 174 2.87 -6.32 1.99
CA ALA A 174 3.08 -7.42 1.06
C ALA A 174 4.48 -7.34 0.43
N PRO A 175 5.19 -8.46 0.23
CA PRO A 175 6.43 -8.47 -0.54
C PRO A 175 6.20 -8.09 -2.01
N LEU A 176 7.23 -7.50 -2.63
CA LEU A 176 7.33 -7.35 -4.09
C LEU A 176 8.39 -8.32 -4.61
N VAL A 177 8.07 -9.11 -5.64
CA VAL A 177 9.10 -9.90 -6.32
C VAL A 177 9.49 -9.21 -7.62
N ALA A 178 10.74 -8.78 -7.72
CA ALA A 178 11.31 -8.13 -8.89
C ALA A 178 12.60 -8.84 -9.31
N ASN A 179 12.66 -9.34 -10.54
CA ASN A 179 13.84 -9.96 -11.12
C ASN A 179 14.46 -11.09 -10.26
N GLY A 180 13.59 -11.91 -9.60
CA GLY A 180 14.00 -13.01 -8.72
C GLY A 180 14.39 -12.59 -7.30
N VAL A 181 14.21 -11.33 -6.95
CA VAL A 181 14.46 -10.80 -5.60
C VAL A 181 13.13 -10.51 -4.89
N VAL A 182 12.95 -11.07 -3.72
CA VAL A 182 11.83 -10.75 -2.81
C VAL A 182 12.20 -9.51 -2.01
N ILE A 183 11.50 -8.42 -2.26
CA ILE A 183 11.77 -7.12 -1.64
C ILE A 183 10.71 -6.83 -0.59
N VAL A 184 11.14 -6.42 0.58
CA VAL A 184 10.28 -6.14 1.74
C VAL A 184 10.69 -4.86 2.44
N GLY A 185 9.72 -4.21 3.08
CA GLY A 185 9.93 -3.06 3.93
C GLY A 185 9.54 -3.32 5.38
N VAL A 186 9.78 -2.34 6.24
CA VAL A 186 9.52 -2.41 7.69
C VAL A 186 8.71 -1.23 8.20
N ALA A 187 7.92 -1.46 9.24
CA ALA A 187 7.32 -0.44 10.12
C ALA A 187 8.17 -0.26 11.37
N GLY A 188 7.97 0.83 12.12
CA GLY A 188 8.64 1.04 13.41
C GLY A 188 9.12 2.47 13.68
N ALA A 189 8.72 3.46 12.87
CA ALA A 189 9.10 4.86 13.09
C ALA A 189 8.69 5.35 14.49
N GLU A 190 7.52 4.92 14.98
CA GLU A 190 6.98 5.25 16.30
C GLU A 190 7.81 4.70 17.47
N PHE A 191 8.64 3.71 17.20
CA PHE A 191 9.55 3.08 18.17
C PHE A 191 11.00 3.51 17.97
N SER A 192 11.21 4.60 17.23
CA SER A 192 12.54 5.15 16.91
C SER A 192 13.46 4.15 16.19
N SER A 193 12.89 3.21 15.45
CA SER A 193 13.67 2.30 14.61
C SER A 193 14.18 3.00 13.34
N ARG A 194 15.31 2.55 12.83
CA ARG A 194 15.90 3.04 11.57
C ARG A 194 15.28 2.30 10.39
N GLY A 195 14.45 2.97 9.59
CA GLY A 195 13.79 2.39 8.42
C GLY A 195 14.77 1.78 7.42
N TYR A 196 14.33 0.73 6.74
CA TYR A 196 15.11 0.09 5.67
C TYR A 196 14.20 -0.67 4.70
N ILE A 197 14.79 -1.00 3.53
CA ILE A 197 14.25 -1.94 2.55
C ILE A 197 15.26 -3.08 2.40
N GLU A 198 14.80 -4.31 2.24
CA GLU A 198 15.65 -5.48 2.03
C GLU A 198 15.25 -6.27 0.80
N GLY A 199 16.26 -6.86 0.15
CA GLY A 199 16.10 -7.84 -0.91
C GLY A 199 16.63 -9.21 -0.52
N TYR A 200 15.84 -10.24 -0.80
CA TYR A 200 16.16 -11.64 -0.55
C TYR A 200 16.14 -12.45 -1.85
N ASP A 201 17.04 -13.38 -1.99
CA ASP A 201 16.98 -14.36 -3.07
C ASP A 201 15.71 -15.22 -2.94
N ALA A 202 14.88 -15.23 -3.97
CA ALA A 202 13.58 -15.89 -3.92
C ALA A 202 13.66 -17.41 -3.75
N GLU A 203 14.79 -18.05 -4.18
CA GLU A 203 14.95 -19.50 -4.07
C GLU A 203 15.43 -19.90 -2.68
N THR A 204 16.39 -19.18 -2.13
CA THR A 204 17.13 -19.59 -0.93
C THR A 204 16.74 -18.86 0.35
N GLY A 205 16.10 -17.67 0.23
CA GLY A 205 15.84 -16.79 1.37
C GLY A 205 17.08 -16.06 1.89
N ASN A 206 18.23 -16.16 1.20
CA ASN A 206 19.43 -15.42 1.59
C ASN A 206 19.24 -13.93 1.35
N ARG A 207 19.55 -13.11 2.35
CA ARG A 207 19.53 -11.66 2.19
C ARG A 207 20.65 -11.24 1.24
N LEU A 208 20.27 -10.54 0.16
CA LEU A 208 21.19 -10.01 -0.85
C LEU A 208 21.71 -8.64 -0.45
N TRP A 209 20.81 -7.78 0.05
CA TRP A 209 21.13 -6.41 0.43
C TRP A 209 20.15 -5.85 1.47
N ARG A 210 20.56 -4.77 2.14
CA ARG A 210 19.72 -3.89 2.96
C ARG A 210 20.08 -2.44 2.64
N LEU A 211 19.06 -1.63 2.29
CA LEU A 211 19.16 -0.20 2.10
C LEU A 211 18.49 0.51 3.27
N TYR A 212 19.26 1.22 4.08
CA TYR A 212 18.70 2.07 5.13
C TYR A 212 18.15 3.37 4.54
N THR A 213 16.98 3.79 4.99
CA THR A 213 16.29 5.01 4.53
C THR A 213 16.66 6.25 5.35
N VAL A 214 17.32 6.06 6.48
CA VAL A 214 17.83 7.15 7.32
C VAL A 214 19.34 6.97 7.47
N PRO A 215 20.17 7.96 7.06
CA PRO A 215 21.61 7.83 7.06
C PRO A 215 22.22 7.91 8.47
N ARG A 216 23.43 7.40 8.62
CA ARG A 216 24.30 7.58 9.79
C ARG A 216 25.44 8.53 9.44
N PRO A 217 26.18 9.08 10.43
CA PRO A 217 27.32 9.94 10.18
C PRO A 217 28.28 9.33 9.17
N GLY A 218 28.63 10.09 8.12
CA GLY A 218 29.48 9.65 7.02
C GLY A 218 28.74 8.99 5.85
N GLU A 219 27.47 8.64 5.98
CA GLU A 219 26.64 8.18 4.85
C GLU A 219 26.05 9.38 4.09
N ARG A 220 25.75 9.19 2.80
CA ARG A 220 25.11 10.21 1.94
C ARG A 220 23.74 10.60 2.53
N GLY A 221 23.48 11.92 2.68
CA GLY A 221 22.27 12.47 3.28
C GLY A 221 22.39 12.77 4.77
N ALA A 222 23.47 12.37 5.46
CA ALA A 222 23.66 12.63 6.89
C ALA A 222 23.75 14.13 7.22
N GLU A 223 24.19 14.95 6.28
CA GLU A 223 24.24 16.42 6.38
C GLU A 223 22.84 17.05 6.54
N THR A 224 21.80 16.35 6.14
CA THR A 224 20.40 16.80 6.29
C THR A 224 19.82 16.54 7.69
N TRP A 225 20.62 15.95 8.59
CA TRP A 225 20.33 15.70 10.01
C TRP A 225 21.39 16.37 10.91
N PRO A 226 21.55 17.68 10.88
CA PRO A 226 22.73 18.37 11.41
C PRO A 226 23.00 18.11 12.90
N ASN A 227 21.96 17.86 13.70
CA ASN A 227 22.09 17.68 15.16
C ASN A 227 21.78 16.26 15.62
N GLN A 228 21.34 15.37 14.73
CA GLN A 228 20.75 14.07 15.11
C GLN A 228 21.25 12.87 14.27
N ALA A 229 22.20 13.05 13.36
CA ALA A 229 22.60 11.99 12.43
C ALA A 229 22.96 10.65 13.13
N ALA A 230 23.53 10.68 14.32
CA ALA A 230 23.87 9.48 15.09
C ALA A 230 22.64 8.74 15.60
N ASN A 231 21.56 9.45 15.95
CA ASN A 231 20.31 8.93 16.54
C ASN A 231 19.12 9.06 15.59
N ALA A 232 19.34 9.52 14.35
CA ALA A 232 18.30 9.66 13.35
C ALA A 232 17.53 8.34 13.16
N ALA A 233 16.20 8.44 13.12
CA ALA A 233 15.30 7.30 13.03
C ALA A 233 14.06 7.66 12.17
N GLY A 234 13.12 6.73 12.03
CA GLY A 234 11.98 6.88 11.14
C GLY A 234 12.30 6.38 9.73
N GLY A 235 11.64 6.94 8.73
CA GLY A 235 11.79 6.52 7.33
C GLY A 235 11.32 5.08 7.10
N SER A 236 10.30 4.64 7.81
CA SER A 236 9.71 3.31 7.67
C SER A 236 9.17 3.07 6.24
N THR A 237 9.09 1.81 5.82
CA THR A 237 8.83 1.40 4.43
C THR A 237 7.71 0.37 4.35
N TRP A 238 6.69 0.55 5.16
CA TRP A 238 5.69 -0.43 5.57
C TRP A 238 4.61 -0.78 4.54
N THR A 239 4.60 -0.15 3.37
CA THR A 239 3.75 -0.56 2.24
C THR A 239 4.57 -1.21 1.12
N THR A 240 3.92 -1.57 0.01
CA THR A 240 4.54 -2.29 -1.10
C THR A 240 4.88 -1.33 -2.24
N GLY A 241 6.09 -1.43 -2.77
CA GLY A 241 6.56 -0.66 -3.91
C GLY A 241 6.04 -1.15 -5.26
N SER A 242 6.37 -0.43 -6.33
CA SER A 242 6.10 -0.76 -7.73
C SER A 242 7.40 -1.12 -8.45
N TYR A 243 7.31 -1.82 -9.58
CA TYR A 243 8.47 -2.22 -10.37
C TYR A 243 8.29 -1.88 -11.85
N ASP A 244 9.29 -1.26 -12.45
CA ASP A 244 9.41 -1.10 -13.90
C ASP A 244 10.45 -2.08 -14.43
N PRO A 245 10.02 -3.19 -15.08
CA PRO A 245 10.95 -4.20 -15.58
C PRO A 245 11.76 -3.74 -16.80
N ASP A 246 11.37 -2.67 -17.49
CA ASP A 246 12.10 -2.14 -18.65
C ASP A 246 13.24 -1.22 -18.23
N LEU A 247 13.04 -0.49 -17.13
CA LEU A 247 14.08 0.34 -16.50
C LEU A 247 14.90 -0.45 -15.46
N ASP A 248 14.42 -1.63 -15.05
CA ASP A 248 14.91 -2.42 -13.90
C ASP A 248 15.01 -1.57 -12.63
N LEU A 249 13.91 -0.84 -12.32
CA LEU A 249 13.79 0.03 -11.16
C LEU A 249 12.57 -0.32 -10.32
N VAL A 250 12.79 -0.46 -9.03
CA VAL A 250 11.75 -0.51 -8.00
C VAL A 250 11.54 0.88 -7.42
N TYR A 251 10.29 1.30 -7.25
CA TYR A 251 9.93 2.56 -6.60
C TYR A 251 9.27 2.27 -5.28
N TRP A 252 9.80 2.86 -4.20
CA TRP A 252 9.35 2.59 -2.85
C TRP A 252 9.20 3.86 -2.05
N GLY A 253 8.09 3.99 -1.32
CA GLY A 253 7.83 5.13 -0.44
C GLY A 253 8.45 4.95 0.95
N THR A 254 8.84 6.06 1.58
CA THR A 254 9.35 6.10 2.95
C THR A 254 8.48 6.95 3.85
N GLY A 255 8.38 6.57 5.11
CA GLY A 255 7.56 7.24 6.11
C GLY A 255 8.27 8.40 6.81
N ASN A 256 7.58 8.90 7.81
CA ASN A 256 7.95 10.05 8.61
C ASN A 256 9.30 9.91 9.33
N PRO A 257 9.95 11.03 9.65
CA PRO A 257 11.14 11.04 10.51
C PRO A 257 10.77 10.83 12.00
N SER A 258 11.71 10.35 12.79
CA SER A 258 11.59 10.22 14.24
C SER A 258 12.79 10.88 14.95
N PRO A 259 12.56 11.58 16.10
CA PRO A 259 11.29 11.84 16.78
C PRO A 259 10.38 12.79 15.98
N HIS A 260 9.09 12.83 16.30
CA HIS A 260 8.12 13.70 15.60
C HIS A 260 8.39 15.20 15.79
N ASN A 261 9.06 15.59 16.86
CA ASN A 261 9.39 16.99 17.10
C ASN A 261 10.43 17.49 16.09
N ALA A 262 10.01 18.37 15.18
CA ALA A 262 10.87 18.93 14.14
C ALA A 262 12.02 19.79 14.68
N LEU A 263 11.90 20.37 15.87
CA LEU A 263 13.00 21.14 16.50
C LEU A 263 14.21 20.28 16.83
N ASP A 264 13.99 19.03 17.25
CA ASP A 264 15.06 18.12 17.65
C ASP A 264 15.81 17.53 16.44
N ARG A 265 15.25 17.66 15.24
CA ARG A 265 15.79 17.10 14.00
C ARG A 265 15.79 18.09 12.84
N LYS A 266 16.34 19.27 13.05
CA LYS A 266 16.45 20.31 12.00
C LYS A 266 17.04 19.74 10.70
N GLY A 267 16.75 20.40 9.59
CA GLY A 267 17.16 19.99 8.26
C GLY A 267 16.10 19.16 7.55
N ASP A 268 16.40 18.72 6.35
CA ASP A 268 15.43 18.04 5.48
C ASP A 268 15.10 16.60 5.91
N ASN A 269 15.97 15.97 6.69
CA ASN A 269 15.83 14.60 7.19
C ASN A 269 15.74 13.54 6.09
N LEU A 270 16.63 13.58 5.10
CA LEU A 270 16.69 12.56 4.04
C LEU A 270 16.97 11.17 4.64
N TYR A 271 16.33 10.12 4.15
CA TYR A 271 15.37 10.03 3.04
C TYR A 271 13.96 9.71 3.57
N THR A 272 13.51 10.41 4.61
CA THR A 272 12.12 10.30 5.09
C THR A 272 11.15 10.99 4.12
N ASP A 273 9.88 10.59 4.15
CA ASP A 273 8.81 11.16 3.32
C ASP A 273 9.17 11.29 1.84
N SER A 274 9.79 10.25 1.32
CA SER A 274 10.40 10.24 -0.02
C SER A 274 9.91 9.07 -0.86
N ILE A 275 10.04 9.22 -2.17
CA ILE A 275 10.01 8.14 -3.14
C ILE A 275 11.45 7.81 -3.51
N LEU A 276 11.83 6.53 -3.39
CA LEU A 276 13.15 6.03 -3.75
C LEU A 276 13.05 5.17 -5.00
N ALA A 277 13.95 5.36 -5.97
CA ALA A 277 14.15 4.45 -7.09
C ALA A 277 15.38 3.57 -6.82
N ILE A 278 15.21 2.26 -6.87
CA ILE A 278 16.16 1.28 -6.36
C ILE A 278 16.41 0.19 -7.39
N ARG A 279 17.65 -0.23 -7.59
CA ARG A 279 17.99 -1.42 -8.36
C ARG A 279 17.60 -2.70 -7.58
N PRO A 280 16.74 -3.59 -8.12
CA PRO A 280 16.24 -4.74 -7.36
C PRO A 280 17.32 -5.72 -6.94
N LYS A 281 18.37 -5.91 -7.74
CA LYS A 281 19.44 -6.89 -7.46
C LYS A 281 20.49 -6.41 -6.47
N SER A 282 20.78 -5.11 -6.44
CA SER A 282 21.87 -4.54 -5.61
C SER A 282 21.37 -3.73 -4.41
N GLY A 283 20.12 -3.27 -4.42
CA GLY A 283 19.63 -2.30 -3.43
C GLY A 283 20.18 -0.89 -3.63
N GLU A 284 20.86 -0.62 -4.73
CA GLU A 284 21.39 0.71 -5.05
C GLU A 284 20.26 1.71 -5.27
N MET A 285 20.27 2.83 -4.53
CA MET A 285 19.37 3.96 -4.74
C MET A 285 19.86 4.81 -5.91
N VAL A 286 19.10 4.84 -7.00
CA VAL A 286 19.43 5.57 -8.23
C VAL A 286 19.07 7.06 -8.10
N TRP A 287 17.84 7.33 -7.61
CA TRP A 287 17.36 8.68 -7.33
C TRP A 287 16.32 8.66 -6.20
N HIS A 288 16.03 9.83 -5.66
CA HIS A 288 14.95 10.04 -4.70
C HIS A 288 14.23 11.36 -4.96
N TYR A 289 12.98 11.46 -4.48
CA TYR A 289 12.21 12.68 -4.43
C TYR A 289 11.51 12.79 -3.07
N GLN A 290 11.76 13.87 -2.31
CA GLN A 290 11.19 14.10 -0.99
C GLN A 290 9.95 15.00 -1.08
N THR A 291 8.81 14.55 -0.56
CA THR A 291 7.52 15.27 -0.63
C THR A 291 7.27 16.18 0.56
N SER A 292 7.80 15.84 1.74
CA SER A 292 7.57 16.56 3.00
C SER A 292 8.89 16.68 3.79
N PRO A 293 9.79 17.60 3.43
CA PRO A 293 11.03 17.80 4.19
C PRO A 293 10.72 18.27 5.62
N ASN A 294 11.50 17.78 6.61
CA ASN A 294 11.33 18.11 8.04
C ASN A 294 9.88 17.94 8.56
N ASP A 295 9.20 16.90 8.16
CA ASP A 295 7.77 16.69 8.41
C ASP A 295 7.40 16.69 9.91
N PRO A 296 6.56 17.63 10.39
CA PRO A 296 6.06 17.66 11.76
C PRO A 296 4.67 17.02 11.92
N PHE A 297 4.08 16.47 10.84
CA PHE A 297 2.66 16.12 10.75
C PHE A 297 2.39 14.62 10.62
N ASP A 298 3.44 13.78 10.57
CA ASP A 298 3.31 12.35 10.31
C ASP A 298 2.75 12.07 8.89
N TYR A 299 3.28 12.78 7.89
CA TYR A 299 2.83 12.66 6.50
C TYR A 299 3.59 11.61 5.69
N ASP A 300 3.77 10.44 6.31
CA ASP A 300 4.32 9.28 5.61
C ASP A 300 4.11 9.31 4.09
N ASN A 301 5.16 9.18 3.32
CA ASN A 301 5.06 9.12 1.86
C ASN A 301 5.12 7.69 1.32
N VAL A 302 4.45 6.77 1.98
CA VAL A 302 4.46 5.33 1.69
C VAL A 302 3.33 4.87 0.75
N GLN A 303 2.43 5.78 0.33
CA GLN A 303 1.28 5.44 -0.51
C GLN A 303 1.71 4.76 -1.79
N SER A 304 0.82 3.92 -2.34
CA SER A 304 1.09 3.19 -3.58
C SER A 304 1.51 4.12 -4.71
N VAL A 305 2.60 3.75 -5.35
CA VAL A 305 3.18 4.43 -6.50
C VAL A 305 2.63 3.79 -7.76
N ILE A 306 1.89 4.53 -8.56
CA ILE A 306 1.30 4.05 -9.82
C ILE A 306 2.22 4.41 -10.98
N LEU A 307 2.58 3.42 -11.80
CA LEU A 307 3.35 3.64 -13.01
C LEU A 307 2.42 3.71 -14.22
N ALA A 308 2.60 4.74 -15.06
CA ALA A 308 1.82 4.91 -16.28
C ALA A 308 2.67 5.56 -17.38
N GLU A 309 2.10 5.59 -18.57
CA GLU A 309 2.56 6.42 -19.67
C GLU A 309 1.46 7.43 -19.98
N ILE A 310 1.80 8.71 -19.95
CA ILE A 310 0.86 9.80 -20.21
C ILE A 310 1.37 10.69 -21.35
N ASN A 311 0.43 11.23 -22.13
CA ASN A 311 0.74 12.24 -23.12
C ASN A 311 0.62 13.63 -22.48
N SER A 312 1.70 14.41 -22.47
CA SER A 312 1.74 15.77 -21.97
C SER A 312 2.63 16.62 -22.88
N GLY A 313 2.18 17.82 -23.25
CA GLY A 313 2.95 18.70 -24.12
C GLY A 313 3.25 18.13 -25.52
N GLY A 314 2.48 17.14 -26.01
CA GLY A 314 2.69 16.48 -27.30
C GLY A 314 3.74 15.36 -27.28
N SER A 315 4.28 15.02 -26.12
CA SER A 315 5.24 13.93 -25.91
C SER A 315 4.68 12.88 -24.95
N GLN A 316 5.08 11.62 -25.14
CA GLN A 316 4.78 10.53 -24.19
C GLN A 316 5.83 10.52 -23.08
N HIS A 317 5.37 10.54 -21.84
CA HIS A 317 6.20 10.50 -20.65
C HIS A 317 5.98 9.21 -19.87
N LYS A 318 7.05 8.56 -19.46
CA LYS A 318 7.02 7.47 -18.49
C LYS A 318 6.92 8.08 -17.09
N VAL A 319 5.72 8.03 -16.51
CA VAL A 319 5.48 8.70 -15.22
C VAL A 319 5.29 7.72 -14.06
N LEU A 320 5.58 8.26 -12.91
CA LEU A 320 5.22 7.76 -11.61
C LEU A 320 4.22 8.74 -11.00
N MET A 321 3.10 8.25 -10.49
CA MET A 321 2.06 9.07 -9.87
C MET A 321 1.79 8.60 -8.46
N GLN A 322 1.67 9.55 -7.54
CA GLN A 322 1.34 9.25 -6.13
C GLN A 322 0.39 10.30 -5.56
N ALA A 323 -0.79 9.85 -5.11
CA ALA A 323 -1.64 10.64 -4.22
C ALA A 323 -1.07 10.50 -2.81
N ALA A 324 -0.37 11.52 -2.34
CA ALA A 324 0.35 11.48 -1.08
C ALA A 324 -0.55 11.82 0.12
N ARG A 325 -0.17 11.30 1.29
CA ARG A 325 -0.85 11.54 2.58
C ARG A 325 -0.97 13.02 2.91
N ASN A 326 -0.01 13.82 2.47
CA ASN A 326 0.04 15.27 2.66
C ASN A 326 -0.96 16.09 1.83
N GLY A 327 -1.78 15.44 0.98
CA GLY A 327 -2.86 16.07 0.20
C GLY A 327 -2.46 16.58 -1.17
N PHE A 328 -1.22 16.37 -1.59
CA PHE A 328 -0.76 16.63 -2.96
C PHE A 328 -0.71 15.33 -3.78
N LEU A 329 -1.02 15.47 -5.06
CA LEU A 329 -0.79 14.43 -6.07
C LEU A 329 0.45 14.81 -6.85
N TYR A 330 1.47 13.96 -6.77
CA TYR A 330 2.75 14.15 -7.45
C TYR A 330 2.80 13.31 -8.72
N VAL A 331 3.35 13.89 -9.78
CA VAL A 331 3.67 13.21 -11.04
C VAL A 331 5.14 13.45 -11.33
N LEU A 332 5.92 12.38 -11.37
CA LEU A 332 7.37 12.43 -11.62
C LEU A 332 7.69 11.69 -12.92
N ASP A 333 8.72 12.13 -13.63
CA ASP A 333 9.39 11.29 -14.62
C ASP A 333 10.07 10.13 -13.87
N ARG A 334 9.61 8.90 -14.11
CA ARG A 334 10.10 7.76 -13.36
C ARG A 334 11.50 7.30 -13.76
N THR A 335 12.06 7.87 -14.82
CA THR A 335 13.43 7.55 -15.26
C THR A 335 14.50 8.26 -14.44
N ASN A 336 14.20 9.46 -13.95
CA ASN A 336 15.17 10.33 -13.29
C ASN A 336 14.67 11.03 -12.00
N GLY A 337 13.35 10.92 -11.69
CA GLY A 337 12.76 11.54 -10.51
C GLY A 337 12.38 13.02 -10.68
N GLU A 338 12.43 13.58 -11.89
CA GLU A 338 12.04 14.96 -12.16
C GLU A 338 10.56 15.19 -11.88
N LEU A 339 10.23 16.28 -11.17
CA LEU A 339 8.86 16.67 -10.89
C LEU A 339 8.19 17.28 -12.13
N LEU A 340 7.14 16.63 -12.62
CA LEU A 340 6.36 17.10 -13.78
C LEU A 340 5.09 17.84 -13.35
N ALA A 341 4.46 17.43 -12.24
CA ALA A 341 3.31 18.12 -11.65
C ALA A 341 3.19 17.81 -10.16
N ALA A 342 2.68 18.78 -9.39
CA ALA A 342 2.30 18.61 -7.99
C ALA A 342 1.09 19.48 -7.69
N ASN A 343 -0.09 18.87 -7.54
CA ASN A 343 -1.35 19.57 -7.38
C ASN A 343 -2.09 19.09 -6.12
N LYS A 344 -2.80 19.99 -5.45
CA LYS A 344 -3.66 19.61 -4.34
C LYS A 344 -4.86 18.82 -4.86
N TYR A 345 -5.02 17.57 -4.41
CA TYR A 345 -6.22 16.77 -4.69
C TYR A 345 -7.19 16.73 -3.50
N ALA A 346 -6.74 17.20 -2.34
CA ALA A 346 -7.53 17.37 -1.12
C ALA A 346 -7.23 18.73 -0.47
N LYS A 347 -8.01 19.10 0.53
CA LYS A 347 -7.71 20.28 1.34
C LYS A 347 -6.35 20.06 2.03
N ALA A 348 -5.39 20.92 1.72
CA ALA A 348 -4.04 20.90 2.28
C ALA A 348 -3.64 22.35 2.61
N THR A 349 -3.51 22.66 3.91
CA THR A 349 -3.20 24.00 4.42
C THR A 349 -1.75 24.12 4.91
N TRP A 350 -1.05 23.00 5.08
CA TRP A 350 0.33 22.94 5.54
C TRP A 350 1.34 23.59 4.56
N ALA A 351 1.01 23.57 3.27
CA ALA A 351 1.80 24.20 2.22
C ALA A 351 0.88 24.95 1.26
N GLU A 352 1.35 26.10 0.76
CA GLU A 352 0.63 26.89 -0.24
C GLU A 352 0.61 26.14 -1.58
N ARG A 353 1.76 25.68 -2.02
CA ARG A 353 2.03 24.93 -3.26
C ARG A 353 3.34 24.15 -3.14
N VAL A 354 3.61 23.33 -4.12
CA VAL A 354 4.97 22.84 -4.41
C VAL A 354 5.57 23.76 -5.46
N ASP A 355 6.78 24.25 -5.21
CA ASP A 355 7.52 25.05 -6.17
C ASP A 355 8.09 24.14 -7.26
N MET A 356 7.66 24.33 -8.51
CA MET A 356 8.01 23.44 -9.61
C MET A 356 9.48 23.53 -10.03
N ALA A 357 10.17 24.65 -9.73
CA ALA A 357 11.58 24.81 -10.07
C ALA A 357 12.50 24.06 -9.10
N THR A 358 12.10 23.96 -7.84
CA THR A 358 12.90 23.33 -6.78
C THR A 358 12.35 21.95 -6.37
N GLY A 359 11.12 21.62 -6.73
CA GLY A 359 10.41 20.42 -6.28
C GLY A 359 10.02 20.46 -4.79
N ARG A 360 10.13 21.61 -4.11
CA ARG A 360 9.96 21.73 -2.65
C ARG A 360 8.62 22.39 -2.28
N PRO A 361 7.99 21.97 -1.17
CA PRO A 361 6.80 22.65 -0.68
C PRO A 361 7.14 24.07 -0.20
N VAL A 362 6.26 25.01 -0.54
CA VAL A 362 6.24 26.36 0.05
C VAL A 362 5.35 26.30 1.27
N TRP A 363 5.95 26.25 2.45
CA TRP A 363 5.22 26.11 3.71
C TRP A 363 4.31 27.32 3.97
N SER A 364 3.13 27.03 4.53
CA SER A 364 2.25 28.08 5.04
C SER A 364 2.82 28.73 6.30
N GLU A 365 2.32 29.89 6.66
CA GLU A 365 2.72 30.58 7.91
C GLU A 365 2.36 29.72 9.14
N GLU A 366 1.24 28.97 9.11
CA GLU A 366 0.85 28.05 10.19
C GLU A 366 1.87 26.92 10.35
N THR A 367 2.36 26.36 9.27
CA THR A 367 3.41 25.31 9.33
C THR A 367 4.72 25.86 9.93
N LYS A 368 5.11 27.08 9.60
CA LYS A 368 6.28 27.70 10.21
C LYS A 368 6.16 27.83 11.72
N LYS A 369 4.96 28.21 12.22
CA LYS A 369 4.70 28.28 13.66
C LYS A 369 4.88 26.94 14.37
N ILE A 370 4.40 25.84 13.78
CA ILE A 370 4.54 24.52 14.39
C ILE A 370 5.99 24.02 14.29
N LEU A 371 6.69 24.30 13.19
CA LEU A 371 8.11 23.98 13.04
C LEU A 371 8.99 24.74 14.06
N ASP A 372 8.61 25.96 14.42
CA ASP A 372 9.26 26.75 15.46
C ASP A 372 8.72 26.46 16.88
N HIS A 373 7.73 25.56 16.99
CA HIS A 373 7.10 25.16 18.25
C HIS A 373 6.47 26.32 19.05
N VAL A 374 5.89 27.28 18.36
CA VAL A 374 5.48 28.58 18.96
C VAL A 374 4.01 28.63 19.34
N GLU A 375 3.13 28.09 18.48
CA GLU A 375 1.69 28.28 18.64
C GLU A 375 0.88 27.04 18.29
N LYS A 376 -0.33 26.97 18.86
CA LYS A 376 -1.39 26.07 18.43
C LYS A 376 -1.87 26.46 17.04
N ILE A 377 -2.02 25.47 16.15
CA ILE A 377 -2.47 25.69 14.77
C ILE A 377 -3.61 24.75 14.39
N GLN A 378 -4.37 25.12 13.35
CA GLN A 378 -5.27 24.19 12.64
C GLN A 378 -4.68 23.85 11.29
N ASN A 379 -4.73 22.55 10.93
CA ASN A 379 -4.15 22.07 9.69
C ASN A 379 -5.04 21.04 8.99
N TRP A 380 -4.93 20.98 7.68
CA TRP A 380 -5.47 19.94 6.80
C TRP A 380 -4.35 19.42 5.91
N PRO A 381 -4.36 18.13 5.62
CA PRO A 381 -5.16 17.07 6.25
C PRO A 381 -4.73 16.79 7.70
N TYR A 382 -5.55 15.99 8.42
CA TYR A 382 -5.21 15.52 9.77
C TYR A 382 -4.05 14.52 9.75
N ILE A 383 -3.63 14.01 10.93
CA ILE A 383 -2.52 13.05 11.08
C ILE A 383 -2.69 11.76 10.24
N GLY A 384 -3.92 11.29 10.00
CA GLY A 384 -4.20 10.16 9.10
C GLY A 384 -4.04 10.50 7.61
N GLY A 385 -3.86 11.78 7.27
CA GLY A 385 -3.63 12.26 5.91
C GLY A 385 -4.88 12.41 5.05
N ALA A 386 -4.70 12.93 3.86
CA ALA A 386 -5.75 12.99 2.85
C ALA A 386 -6.05 11.60 2.26
N THR A 387 -5.09 10.71 2.22
CA THR A 387 -5.19 9.26 1.96
C THR A 387 -4.14 8.55 2.81
N ASN A 388 -4.12 7.22 2.83
CA ASN A 388 -3.16 6.46 3.61
C ASN A 388 -2.72 5.18 2.86
N TRP A 389 -2.64 4.00 3.51
CA TRP A 389 -2.18 2.75 2.90
C TRP A 389 -3.09 2.19 1.81
N TYR A 390 -4.37 2.52 1.82
CA TYR A 390 -5.35 2.02 0.87
C TYR A 390 -5.05 2.56 -0.54
N PRO A 391 -4.75 1.66 -1.50
CA PRO A 391 -4.21 2.08 -2.77
C PRO A 391 -5.28 2.70 -3.68
N PRO A 392 -4.93 3.76 -4.41
CA PRO A 392 -5.73 4.27 -5.52
C PRO A 392 -5.66 3.33 -6.73
N SER A 393 -6.53 3.57 -7.72
CA SER A 393 -6.45 2.95 -9.04
C SER A 393 -6.34 3.99 -10.14
N TYR A 394 -5.78 3.60 -11.29
CA TYR A 394 -5.66 4.45 -12.47
C TYR A 394 -6.17 3.71 -13.70
N SER A 395 -7.03 4.38 -14.49
CA SER A 395 -7.52 3.84 -15.75
C SER A 395 -6.81 4.48 -16.94
N PRO A 396 -6.05 3.73 -17.74
CA PRO A 396 -5.46 4.25 -18.97
C PRO A 396 -6.52 4.62 -20.02
N LEU A 397 -7.76 4.11 -19.88
CA LEU A 397 -8.86 4.43 -20.79
C LEU A 397 -9.46 5.82 -20.53
N THR A 398 -9.53 6.23 -19.27
CA THR A 398 -10.09 7.55 -18.88
C THR A 398 -9.01 8.58 -18.59
N GLY A 399 -7.77 8.17 -18.34
CA GLY A 399 -6.69 9.03 -17.89
C GLY A 399 -6.88 9.52 -16.45
N LEU A 400 -7.80 8.91 -15.66
CA LEU A 400 -8.16 9.34 -14.32
C LEU A 400 -7.60 8.40 -13.25
N MET A 401 -7.19 8.99 -12.13
CA MET A 401 -6.88 8.30 -10.89
C MET A 401 -8.10 8.34 -9.97
N TYR A 402 -8.44 7.19 -9.38
CA TYR A 402 -9.56 7.06 -8.43
C TYR A 402 -9.00 6.87 -7.02
N VAL A 403 -9.33 7.82 -6.13
CA VAL A 403 -8.71 7.91 -4.80
C VAL A 403 -9.78 8.04 -3.72
N ASN A 404 -9.72 7.19 -2.69
CA ASN A 404 -10.42 7.44 -1.44
C ASN A 404 -9.66 8.50 -0.64
N SER A 405 -10.34 9.60 -0.30
CA SER A 405 -9.75 10.77 0.33
C SER A 405 -10.49 11.14 1.60
N ALA A 406 -9.77 11.44 2.69
CA ALA A 406 -10.33 12.00 3.91
C ALA A 406 -10.46 13.53 3.80
N ASN A 407 -11.53 14.08 4.40
CA ASN A 407 -11.77 15.50 4.57
C ASN A 407 -11.84 15.83 6.07
N ILE A 408 -10.74 15.60 6.76
CA ILE A 408 -10.60 15.80 8.21
C ILE A 408 -9.43 16.73 8.44
N GLY A 409 -9.62 17.74 9.28
CA GLY A 409 -8.57 18.61 9.78
C GLY A 409 -8.10 18.18 11.16
N VAL A 410 -7.12 18.89 11.67
CA VAL A 410 -6.57 18.66 13.00
C VAL A 410 -6.13 19.97 13.63
N GLU A 411 -6.34 20.07 14.91
CA GLU A 411 -5.74 21.07 15.76
C GLU A 411 -4.48 20.47 16.39
N TYR A 412 -3.34 21.11 16.16
CA TYR A 412 -2.06 20.78 16.77
C TYR A 412 -1.76 21.76 17.89
N GLU A 413 -1.50 21.24 19.10
CA GLU A 413 -1.12 22.03 20.25
C GLU A 413 0.27 21.53 20.73
N PRO A 414 1.35 22.32 20.57
CA PRO A 414 2.68 21.95 21.02
C PRO A 414 2.70 21.69 22.53
N LEU A 415 3.35 20.63 22.95
CA LEU A 415 3.59 20.40 24.38
C LEU A 415 4.64 21.37 24.93
N PRO A 416 4.58 21.74 26.22
CA PRO A 416 5.63 22.53 26.83
C PRO A 416 7.01 21.89 26.66
N LEU A 417 8.03 22.69 26.38
CA LEU A 417 9.39 22.19 26.11
C LEU A 417 9.96 21.32 27.24
N GLU A 418 9.55 21.57 28.50
CA GLU A 418 9.95 20.73 29.64
C GLU A 418 9.33 19.33 29.59
N GLU A 419 8.10 19.22 29.13
CA GLU A 419 7.43 17.92 28.95
C GLU A 419 8.05 17.16 27.78
N LEU A 420 8.34 17.85 26.68
CA LEU A 420 9.06 17.26 25.55
C LEU A 420 10.43 16.71 25.94
N ARG A 421 11.21 17.46 26.73
CA ARG A 421 12.51 16.99 27.24
C ARG A 421 12.39 15.75 28.11
N LYS A 422 11.33 15.63 28.91
CA LYS A 422 11.07 14.42 29.70
C LYS A 422 10.71 13.22 28.83
N LEU A 423 9.95 13.43 27.74
CA LEU A 423 9.57 12.39 26.79
C LEU A 423 10.76 11.92 25.94
N ASN A 424 11.62 12.84 25.50
CA ASN A 424 12.81 12.53 24.71
C ASN A 424 13.92 11.84 25.52
N LEU A 425 13.95 12.01 26.84
CA LEU A 425 14.89 11.33 27.74
C LEU A 425 14.52 9.87 27.99
N ALA A 426 13.30 9.46 27.72
CA ALA A 426 12.89 8.07 27.74
C ALA A 426 13.29 7.32 26.44
N ALA A 427 14.57 7.40 26.06
CA ALA A 427 15.13 6.64 24.94
C ALA A 427 14.89 5.14 25.17
N GLY A 428 14.00 4.53 24.37
CA GLY A 428 13.54 3.15 24.51
C GLY A 428 12.03 3.01 24.72
N GLY A 429 11.31 4.11 24.93
CA GLY A 429 9.84 4.15 24.96
C GLY A 429 9.27 4.63 23.63
N ARG A 430 7.97 4.42 23.42
CA ARG A 430 7.20 4.95 22.29
C ARG A 430 7.42 6.48 22.18
N SER A 431 8.44 6.90 21.46
CA SER A 431 8.74 8.33 21.26
C SER A 431 7.91 8.95 20.14
N GLY A 432 7.10 8.15 19.47
CA GLY A 432 6.53 8.48 18.19
C GLY A 432 5.30 9.34 18.20
N GLY A 433 4.55 9.51 19.23
CA GLY A 433 3.22 10.08 19.04
C GLY A 433 2.81 11.23 19.97
N ASN A 434 3.60 11.55 20.98
CA ASN A 434 3.10 12.38 22.09
C ASN A 434 3.81 13.72 22.26
N THR A 435 4.51 14.20 21.23
CA THR A 435 5.19 15.50 21.29
C THR A 435 4.24 16.68 21.00
N ILE A 436 3.10 16.37 20.42
CA ILE A 436 2.07 17.33 20.07
C ILE A 436 0.71 16.73 20.42
N LYS A 437 -0.12 17.50 21.13
CA LYS A 437 -1.52 17.13 21.38
C LYS A 437 -2.33 17.40 20.11
N THR A 438 -3.08 16.41 19.67
CA THR A 438 -3.91 16.51 18.46
C THR A 438 -5.39 16.35 18.76
N THR A 439 -6.21 17.18 18.13
CA THR A 439 -7.68 17.08 18.17
C THR A 439 -8.22 17.15 16.76
N ASN A 440 -8.93 16.11 16.31
CA ASN A 440 -9.49 16.07 14.96
C ASN A 440 -10.60 17.10 14.79
N ILE A 441 -10.63 17.77 13.62
CA ILE A 441 -11.66 18.70 13.19
C ILE A 441 -12.48 17.99 12.11
N PHE A 442 -13.73 17.66 12.45
CA PHE A 442 -14.64 17.04 11.51
C PHE A 442 -15.49 18.11 10.81
N PRO A 443 -15.61 18.04 9.48
CA PRO A 443 -16.52 18.93 8.77
C PRO A 443 -17.98 18.59 9.13
N ASP A 444 -18.82 19.61 9.23
CA ASP A 444 -20.27 19.51 9.45
C ASP A 444 -20.96 20.69 8.75
N PRO A 445 -21.91 20.46 7.84
CA PRO A 445 -22.54 19.18 7.43
C PRO A 445 -21.81 18.43 6.28
N GLU A 446 -20.61 18.84 5.88
CA GLU A 446 -19.90 18.26 4.75
C GLU A 446 -19.48 16.80 5.00
N PRO A 447 -19.31 16.00 3.93
CA PRO A 447 -18.77 14.65 4.04
C PRO A 447 -17.38 14.62 4.69
N ARG A 448 -17.12 13.59 5.51
CA ARG A 448 -15.81 13.36 6.14
C ARG A 448 -14.82 12.66 5.22
N GLY A 449 -15.29 12.10 4.12
CA GLY A 449 -14.47 11.47 3.10
C GLY A 449 -15.13 11.49 1.74
N TYR A 450 -14.31 11.28 0.71
CA TYR A 450 -14.75 11.25 -0.69
C TYR A 450 -14.05 10.11 -1.45
N LEU A 451 -14.78 9.50 -2.40
CA LEU A 451 -14.17 8.86 -3.54
C LEU A 451 -14.09 9.90 -4.67
N LYS A 452 -12.91 10.10 -5.24
CA LYS A 452 -12.66 11.12 -6.27
C LYS A 452 -12.10 10.49 -7.53
N ALA A 453 -12.52 10.99 -8.70
CA ALA A 453 -11.85 10.76 -9.97
C ALA A 453 -11.05 12.00 -10.34
N ILE A 454 -9.74 11.90 -10.41
CA ILE A 454 -8.81 13.03 -10.49
C ILE A 454 -7.97 12.91 -11.75
N ASN A 455 -7.85 14.01 -12.49
CA ASN A 455 -6.84 14.13 -13.53
C ASN A 455 -5.46 14.28 -12.86
N PRO A 456 -4.52 13.35 -13.06
CA PRO A 456 -3.27 13.39 -12.31
C PRO A 456 -2.36 14.58 -12.68
N THR A 457 -2.48 15.14 -13.88
CA THR A 457 -1.64 16.26 -14.32
C THR A 457 -2.13 17.61 -13.84
N THR A 458 -3.47 17.78 -13.68
CA THR A 458 -4.06 19.06 -13.23
C THR A 458 -4.46 19.04 -11.75
N GLY A 459 -4.63 17.86 -11.14
CA GLY A 459 -5.16 17.70 -9.79
C GLY A 459 -6.68 17.91 -9.70
N GLU A 460 -7.34 18.29 -10.81
CA GLU A 460 -8.77 18.56 -10.83
C GLU A 460 -9.59 17.27 -10.73
N ALA A 461 -10.57 17.28 -9.85
CA ALA A 461 -11.54 16.22 -9.74
C ALA A 461 -12.62 16.35 -10.82
N LYS A 462 -12.75 15.34 -11.70
CA LYS A 462 -13.88 15.24 -12.63
C LYS A 462 -15.20 15.09 -11.88
N TRP A 463 -15.18 14.30 -10.81
CA TRP A 463 -16.28 14.11 -9.88
C TRP A 463 -15.76 13.69 -8.50
N GLN A 464 -16.62 13.84 -7.49
CA GLN A 464 -16.40 13.34 -6.15
C GLN A 464 -17.69 12.86 -5.52
N THR A 465 -17.67 11.69 -4.87
CA THR A 465 -18.80 11.10 -4.16
C THR A 465 -18.50 11.12 -2.67
N GLY A 466 -19.37 11.78 -1.88
CA GLY A 466 -19.17 12.01 -0.45
C GLY A 466 -19.66 10.85 0.42
N PHE A 467 -18.96 10.62 1.54
CA PHE A 467 -19.29 9.63 2.56
C PHE A 467 -19.26 10.23 3.97
N LYS A 468 -20.13 9.72 4.86
CA LYS A 468 -20.18 10.16 6.27
C LYS A 468 -18.91 9.82 7.04
N SER A 469 -18.20 8.75 6.63
CA SER A 469 -16.90 8.33 7.16
C SER A 469 -15.91 8.20 6.02
N PRO A 470 -14.61 8.47 6.21
CA PRO A 470 -13.60 8.20 5.19
C PRO A 470 -13.55 6.71 4.87
N ASN A 471 -13.47 6.37 3.60
CA ASN A 471 -13.24 4.99 3.16
C ASN A 471 -11.75 4.65 3.29
N TRP A 472 -11.45 3.46 3.82
CA TRP A 472 -10.09 2.96 4.01
C TRP A 472 -9.78 1.72 3.15
N ALA A 473 -10.65 1.42 2.21
CA ALA A 473 -10.44 0.34 1.24
C ALA A 473 -9.66 0.84 0.01
N GLY A 474 -8.95 -0.07 -0.64
CA GLY A 474 -8.39 0.19 -1.96
C GLY A 474 -9.48 0.41 -3.00
N THR A 475 -9.11 0.99 -4.14
CA THR A 475 -9.97 1.07 -5.32
C THR A 475 -9.52 0.09 -6.39
N LEU A 476 -10.47 -0.35 -7.21
CA LEU A 476 -10.27 -1.18 -8.40
C LEU A 476 -11.07 -0.55 -9.53
N VAL A 477 -10.44 -0.26 -10.67
CA VAL A 477 -11.15 0.25 -11.86
C VAL A 477 -11.13 -0.80 -12.98
N THR A 478 -12.22 -0.88 -13.76
CA THR A 478 -12.35 -1.87 -14.85
C THR A 478 -12.71 -1.22 -16.19
N ALA A 479 -12.36 -1.90 -17.28
CA ALA A 479 -12.81 -1.52 -18.62
C ALA A 479 -14.35 -1.62 -18.81
N GLY A 480 -15.06 -2.27 -17.87
CA GLY A 480 -16.52 -2.23 -17.78
C GLY A 480 -17.08 -0.88 -17.34
N GLY A 481 -16.22 0.13 -17.09
CA GLY A 481 -16.59 1.48 -16.69
C GLY A 481 -16.99 1.59 -15.22
N LEU A 482 -16.48 0.73 -14.36
CA LEU A 482 -16.80 0.67 -12.95
C LEU A 482 -15.56 0.90 -12.07
N VAL A 483 -15.78 1.56 -10.95
CA VAL A 483 -14.84 1.62 -9.83
C VAL A 483 -15.43 0.87 -8.64
N PHE A 484 -14.72 -0.14 -8.14
CA PHE A 484 -15.09 -0.84 -6.91
C PHE A 484 -14.28 -0.31 -5.74
N THR A 485 -14.94 -0.14 -4.60
CA THR A 485 -14.28 0.15 -3.32
C THR A 485 -15.16 -0.29 -2.15
N GLY A 486 -14.59 -0.36 -0.97
CA GLY A 486 -15.31 -0.67 0.27
C GLY A 486 -15.55 0.57 1.11
N THR A 487 -16.57 0.50 1.97
CA THR A 487 -16.83 1.49 3.01
C THR A 487 -16.50 0.92 4.38
N ARG A 488 -16.17 1.78 5.34
CA ARG A 488 -15.98 1.36 6.74
C ARG A 488 -17.27 0.96 7.43
N THR A 489 -18.43 1.27 6.83
CA THR A 489 -19.74 0.76 7.26
C THR A 489 -20.03 -0.64 6.73
N GLY A 490 -19.15 -1.22 5.92
CA GLY A 490 -19.21 -2.61 5.47
C GLY A 490 -19.85 -2.82 4.09
N GLU A 491 -20.08 -1.78 3.32
CA GLU A 491 -20.61 -1.93 1.96
C GLU A 491 -19.46 -2.06 0.94
N LEU A 492 -19.49 -3.11 0.13
CA LEU A 492 -18.81 -3.10 -1.17
C LEU A 492 -19.69 -2.35 -2.16
N ILE A 493 -19.12 -1.35 -2.81
CA ILE A 493 -19.85 -0.51 -3.78
C ILE A 493 -19.20 -0.58 -5.16
N ALA A 494 -20.01 -0.48 -6.20
CA ALA A 494 -19.60 -0.25 -7.58
C ALA A 494 -20.12 1.11 -8.03
N VAL A 495 -19.20 1.95 -8.48
CA VAL A 495 -19.44 3.35 -8.86
C VAL A 495 -19.18 3.49 -10.36
N ASP A 496 -20.00 4.26 -11.06
CA ASP A 496 -19.73 4.64 -12.45
C ASP A 496 -18.43 5.44 -12.53
N ALA A 497 -17.48 4.98 -13.32
CA ALA A 497 -16.16 5.58 -13.43
C ALA A 497 -16.17 7.01 -14.04
N ASP A 498 -17.23 7.36 -14.80
CA ASP A 498 -17.33 8.65 -15.46
C ASP A 498 -18.12 9.70 -14.67
N THR A 499 -19.09 9.27 -13.84
CA THR A 499 -20.02 10.17 -13.15
C THR A 499 -19.91 10.17 -11.63
N GLY A 500 -19.35 9.11 -11.03
CA GLY A 500 -19.32 8.95 -9.58
C GLY A 500 -20.63 8.43 -8.98
N GLU A 501 -21.63 8.06 -9.80
CA GLU A 501 -22.89 7.49 -9.32
C GLU A 501 -22.66 6.07 -8.76
N ILE A 502 -23.22 5.78 -7.59
CA ILE A 502 -23.20 4.43 -7.02
C ILE A 502 -24.27 3.59 -7.71
N LEU A 503 -23.84 2.64 -8.55
CA LEU A 503 -24.72 1.79 -9.36
C LEU A 503 -25.14 0.52 -8.64
N TRP A 504 -24.33 0.06 -7.67
CA TRP A 504 -24.57 -1.16 -6.91
C TRP A 504 -23.89 -1.11 -5.54
N ARG A 505 -24.49 -1.77 -4.56
CA ARG A 505 -23.93 -1.93 -3.22
C ARG A 505 -24.35 -3.24 -2.59
N PHE A 506 -23.49 -3.79 -1.77
CA PHE A 506 -23.74 -5.00 -0.99
C PHE A 506 -23.15 -4.87 0.41
N GLN A 507 -23.98 -5.11 1.44
CA GLN A 507 -23.56 -5.10 2.83
C GLN A 507 -22.84 -6.40 3.17
N THR A 508 -21.57 -6.33 3.56
CA THR A 508 -20.78 -7.45 4.11
C THR A 508 -20.93 -7.52 5.63
N SER A 509 -20.24 -8.47 6.26
CA SER A 509 -20.33 -8.73 7.71
C SER A 509 -19.60 -7.71 8.58
N SER A 510 -18.66 -6.93 8.04
CA SER A 510 -17.82 -5.98 8.78
C SER A 510 -17.42 -4.82 7.88
N GLY A 511 -16.72 -3.82 8.42
CA GLY A 511 -16.11 -2.75 7.63
C GLY A 511 -15.14 -3.32 6.58
N ILE A 512 -15.08 -2.68 5.41
CA ILE A 512 -14.15 -3.07 4.35
C ILE A 512 -12.97 -2.11 4.36
N VAL A 513 -11.80 -2.64 4.69
CA VAL A 513 -10.50 -1.97 4.62
C VAL A 513 -9.55 -2.70 3.68
N GLY A 514 -9.99 -3.83 3.15
CA GLY A 514 -9.27 -4.64 2.18
C GLY A 514 -9.31 -4.07 0.78
N GLN A 515 -8.69 -4.79 -0.13
CA GLN A 515 -8.41 -4.30 -1.47
C GLN A 515 -9.16 -5.15 -2.49
N PRO A 516 -10.19 -4.61 -3.17
CA PRO A 516 -10.93 -5.35 -4.18
C PRO A 516 -10.04 -5.70 -5.37
N VAL A 517 -10.23 -6.91 -5.89
CA VAL A 517 -9.60 -7.41 -7.13
C VAL A 517 -10.66 -8.03 -8.03
N THR A 518 -10.40 -8.10 -9.33
CA THR A 518 -11.25 -8.82 -10.29
C THR A 518 -10.41 -9.77 -11.13
N TRP A 519 -10.99 -10.90 -11.46
CA TRP A 519 -10.37 -11.99 -12.19
C TRP A 519 -11.43 -12.79 -12.96
N GLN A 520 -11.01 -13.74 -13.79
CA GLN A 520 -11.92 -14.56 -14.59
C GLN A 520 -11.57 -16.04 -14.49
N GLN A 521 -12.58 -16.91 -14.39
CA GLN A 521 -12.44 -18.35 -14.45
C GLN A 521 -13.54 -18.93 -15.33
N ASN A 522 -13.17 -19.78 -16.29
CA ASN A 522 -14.11 -20.46 -17.21
C ASN A 522 -15.10 -19.48 -17.88
N GLY A 523 -14.64 -18.30 -18.31
CA GLY A 523 -15.44 -17.26 -18.94
C GLY A 523 -16.33 -16.45 -18.00
N THR A 524 -16.31 -16.71 -16.70
CA THR A 524 -17.05 -15.95 -15.68
C THR A 524 -16.12 -14.97 -14.97
N GLN A 525 -16.51 -13.70 -14.95
CA GLN A 525 -15.81 -12.65 -14.20
C GLN A 525 -16.28 -12.63 -12.73
N TYR A 526 -15.33 -12.45 -11.84
CA TYR A 526 -15.54 -12.35 -10.40
C TYR A 526 -14.93 -11.05 -9.83
N VAL A 527 -15.47 -10.60 -8.70
CA VAL A 527 -14.89 -9.56 -7.85
C VAL A 527 -14.71 -10.15 -6.46
N THR A 528 -13.52 -9.95 -5.87
CA THR A 528 -13.17 -10.50 -4.56
C THR A 528 -12.62 -9.40 -3.65
N VAL A 529 -13.03 -9.40 -2.37
CA VAL A 529 -12.57 -8.43 -1.36
C VAL A 529 -12.61 -9.05 0.03
N THR A 530 -11.68 -8.63 0.90
CA THR A 530 -11.73 -8.92 2.34
C THR A 530 -12.61 -7.91 3.06
N SER A 531 -13.33 -8.37 4.10
CA SER A 531 -14.15 -7.56 5.00
C SER A 531 -13.76 -7.91 6.44
N GLY A 532 -13.30 -6.93 7.18
CA GLY A 532 -12.86 -7.01 8.57
C GLY A 532 -12.20 -5.70 8.97
N ASP A 533 -12.84 -4.93 9.85
CA ASP A 533 -12.31 -3.66 10.37
C ASP A 533 -12.38 -3.67 11.89
N ARG A 534 -11.31 -4.16 12.52
CA ARG A 534 -11.08 -3.91 13.93
C ARG A 534 -10.35 -2.59 14.08
N ASN A 535 -11.09 -1.51 14.17
CA ASN A 535 -10.51 -0.25 14.57
C ASN A 535 -9.92 -0.32 15.98
N ASN A 536 -8.79 0.37 16.16
CA ASN A 536 -8.41 0.74 17.51
C ASN A 536 -9.59 1.57 18.09
N ASP A 537 -9.91 1.38 19.35
CA ASP A 537 -11.05 2.01 20.03
C ASP A 537 -11.14 3.53 19.84
N ASN A 538 -10.02 4.21 19.56
CA ASN A 538 -9.95 5.66 19.36
C ASN A 538 -10.65 6.11 18.07
N ALA A 539 -10.42 5.44 16.95
CA ALA A 539 -11.05 5.84 15.69
C ALA A 539 -12.57 5.59 15.71
N ARG A 540 -13.02 4.50 16.36
CA ARG A 540 -14.46 4.23 16.55
C ARG A 540 -15.12 5.22 17.49
N ARG A 541 -14.46 5.63 18.59
CA ARG A 541 -14.99 6.64 19.51
C ARG A 541 -15.14 8.01 18.86
N GLN A 542 -14.26 8.33 17.90
CA GLN A 542 -14.29 9.62 17.21
C GLN A 542 -15.23 9.65 16.00
N ASP A 543 -15.63 8.50 15.47
CA ASP A 543 -16.56 8.38 14.36
C ASP A 543 -17.78 7.50 14.70
N PRO A 544 -18.90 8.13 15.12
CA PRO A 544 -20.10 7.42 15.55
C PRO A 544 -20.76 6.59 14.43
N ASN A 545 -20.47 6.88 13.15
CA ASN A 545 -21.06 6.14 12.04
C ASN A 545 -20.51 4.70 11.94
N ILE A 546 -19.33 4.44 12.49
CA ILE A 546 -18.70 3.11 12.48
C ILE A 546 -18.65 2.44 13.85
N ALA A 547 -19.13 3.10 14.89
CA ALA A 547 -19.06 2.62 16.28
C ALA A 547 -19.73 1.24 16.46
N ASN A 548 -20.83 0.99 15.75
CA ASN A 548 -21.64 -0.24 15.86
C ASN A 548 -21.41 -1.22 14.69
N VAL A 549 -20.44 -0.99 13.81
CA VAL A 549 -20.12 -1.93 12.74
C VAL A 549 -19.51 -3.18 13.38
N PRO A 550 -20.03 -4.39 13.09
CA PRO A 550 -19.47 -5.62 13.65
C PRO A 550 -18.00 -5.80 13.30
N MET A 551 -17.24 -6.37 14.22
CA MET A 551 -15.89 -6.87 13.93
C MET A 551 -16.02 -8.26 13.31
N GLY A 552 -15.16 -8.62 12.38
CA GLY A 552 -15.13 -9.94 11.76
C GLY A 552 -14.19 -9.95 10.57
N GLY A 553 -13.64 -11.11 10.26
CA GLY A 553 -12.75 -11.33 9.12
C GLY A 553 -13.36 -12.32 8.14
N SER A 554 -13.55 -11.91 6.90
CA SER A 554 -14.09 -12.75 5.84
C SER A 554 -13.60 -12.32 4.46
N LEU A 555 -13.48 -13.29 3.56
CA LEU A 555 -13.25 -13.07 2.14
C LEU A 555 -14.55 -13.28 1.38
N TRP A 556 -14.97 -12.29 0.61
CA TRP A 556 -16.18 -12.33 -0.20
C TRP A 556 -15.83 -12.38 -1.68
N THR A 557 -16.51 -13.24 -2.42
CA THR A 557 -16.40 -13.34 -3.87
C THR A 557 -17.77 -13.21 -4.51
N PHE A 558 -17.85 -12.38 -5.55
CA PHE A 558 -19.08 -12.01 -6.25
C PHE A 558 -19.00 -12.40 -7.72
N LYS A 559 -20.14 -12.74 -8.32
CA LYS A 559 -20.31 -12.98 -9.76
C LYS A 559 -21.68 -12.49 -10.24
N LEU A 560 -21.86 -12.39 -11.54
CA LEU A 560 -23.19 -12.09 -12.07
C LEU A 560 -24.13 -13.28 -11.86
N LEU A 561 -25.38 -12.99 -11.47
CA LEU A 561 -26.46 -13.97 -11.50
C LEU A 561 -26.67 -14.43 -12.94
N ALA A 562 -26.78 -15.75 -13.16
CA ALA A 562 -27.10 -16.30 -14.48
C ALA A 562 -28.42 -15.72 -15.00
N GLN A 563 -28.51 -15.55 -16.32
CA GLN A 563 -29.76 -15.13 -16.98
C GLN A 563 -30.74 -16.30 -17.01
#